data_455592de91fe060acc245f832545acae
#
_entry.id   455592de91fe060acc245f832545acae
#
_cell.length_a   1.000
_cell.length_b   1.000
_cell.length_c   1.000
_cell.angle_alpha   90.00
_cell.angle_beta   90.00
_cell.angle_gamma   90.00
#
_symmetry.space_group_name_H-M   'P 1'
#
loop_
_entity.id
_entity.type
_entity.pdbx_description
1 polymer ?
#
loop_
_entity_poly.entity_id
_entity_poly.type
_entity_poly.pdbx_seq_one_letter_code
_entity_poly.pdbx_strand_id
1 'polypeptide(L)'
;MERKIWIGIGILVVVLLILSFFIFLYRPAPTREQLLKKFEEFEGKSQEMREIGYNVTEAEELARIAREFFNKKDYKSANEMLNRAFDALKKAKVYIPEEVKEEARRRLSQVKVAIVYERVTDGILINRNIQEVINILRDTQTDFIFRGWWRFHPCPESPTDSSGFFTSAELKEATERGYTYEHLKNAIAEIKKEMPDVIFCGAIGAQFLHAKRERNPITGEIFDRDETWKMALDPSKWNIRMSKEEFLQKWSETHTGYGVNGPFYYPDITDPDFQELLLSWAKKQIDCGVDAIWIDMLYTQAGMFESYAKKHPDEAEKARKACKDSYEAASKIIDEIRQYGYSKYGKYIYVGTWAYPTISLPYNPPELDFVTLTIPQKEVLFVEFNDKIWDKRISDIRSKLGDIPIFALLDWASGTETGLGVFSQRLTSDQQRKFLRRADKFLQKRGIIFVYPVHGGYMGKNAEILSFGKFPIYDSLAPEFQTYKTIKELAQEKRGEGQK
;
A
#
# COMPACT_ATOMS: atom_id res chain seq x y z
N MET A 1 6.99 52.87 36.33
CA MET A 1 6.14 53.03 35.11
C MET A 1 5.86 51.66 34.42
N GLU A 2 6.84 50.79 34.30
CA GLU A 2 6.73 49.46 33.64
C GLU A 2 5.63 48.53 34.24
N ARG A 3 5.51 48.44 35.58
CA ARG A 3 4.57 47.55 36.23
C ARG A 3 3.08 47.88 35.89
N LYS A 4 2.75 49.13 35.60
CA LYS A 4 1.39 49.57 35.22
C LYS A 4 1.08 49.21 33.74
N ILE A 5 2.13 49.16 32.89
CA ILE A 5 2.00 48.78 31.47
C ILE A 5 1.70 47.26 31.35
N TRP A 6 2.37 46.43 32.14
CA TRP A 6 2.14 44.97 32.14
C TRP A 6 0.77 44.58 32.69
N ILE A 7 0.24 45.31 33.67
CA ILE A 7 -1.12 45.10 34.16
C ILE A 7 -2.17 45.50 33.11
N GLY A 8 -1.94 46.59 32.37
CA GLY A 8 -2.79 47.01 31.26
C GLY A 8 -2.84 46.02 30.11
N ILE A 9 -1.68 45.43 29.72
CA ILE A 9 -1.58 44.40 28.69
C ILE A 9 -2.29 43.11 29.16
N GLY A 10 -2.11 42.68 30.40
CA GLY A 10 -2.80 41.53 30.96
C GLY A 10 -4.32 41.63 30.93
N ILE A 11 -4.84 42.80 31.29
CA ILE A 11 -6.30 43.10 31.26
C ILE A 11 -6.80 43.09 29.80
N LEU A 12 -6.05 43.65 28.84
CA LEU A 12 -6.43 43.68 27.45
C LEU A 12 -6.49 42.27 26.85
N VAL A 13 -5.54 41.40 27.18
CA VAL A 13 -5.51 40.00 26.72
C VAL A 13 -6.69 39.22 27.30
N VAL A 14 -7.02 39.39 28.56
CA VAL A 14 -8.20 38.75 29.19
C VAL A 14 -9.50 39.26 28.56
N VAL A 15 -9.63 40.54 28.28
CA VAL A 15 -10.80 41.09 27.58
C VAL A 15 -10.90 40.58 26.16
N LEU A 16 -9.80 40.44 25.43
CA LEU A 16 -9.79 39.86 24.08
C LEU A 16 -10.14 38.36 24.09
N LEU A 17 -9.67 37.60 25.09
CA LEU A 17 -10.05 36.21 25.29
C LEU A 17 -11.52 36.03 25.65
N ILE A 18 -12.06 36.90 26.51
CA ILE A 18 -13.48 36.93 26.86
C ILE A 18 -14.31 37.32 25.63
N LEU A 19 -13.91 38.35 24.87
CA LEU A 19 -14.58 38.75 23.64
C LEU A 19 -14.53 37.65 22.58
N SER A 20 -13.40 36.99 22.38
CA SER A 20 -13.29 35.86 21.43
C SER A 20 -14.15 34.66 21.89
N PHE A 21 -14.24 34.40 23.20
CA PHE A 21 -15.11 33.38 23.78
C PHE A 21 -16.60 33.74 23.61
N PHE A 22 -16.96 35.00 23.79
CA PHE A 22 -18.32 35.48 23.52
C PHE A 22 -18.66 35.46 22.02
N ILE A 23 -17.75 35.82 21.13
CA ILE A 23 -17.92 35.70 19.66
C ILE A 23 -18.10 34.24 19.26
N PHE A 24 -17.39 33.31 19.92
CA PHE A 24 -17.52 31.87 19.68
C PHE A 24 -18.85 31.32 20.19
N LEU A 25 -19.31 31.77 21.33
CA LEU A 25 -20.62 31.40 21.91
C LEU A 25 -21.81 32.04 21.21
N TYR A 26 -21.65 33.25 20.67
CA TYR A 26 -22.69 34.01 19.95
C TYR A 26 -22.48 34.00 18.44
N ARG A 27 -22.26 32.83 17.85
CA ARG A 27 -22.46 32.70 16.40
C ARG A 27 -23.98 32.88 16.17
N PRO A 28 -24.41 33.93 15.45
CA PRO A 28 -25.83 34.10 15.16
C PRO A 28 -26.35 32.88 14.43
N ALA A 29 -27.51 32.40 14.77
CA ALA A 29 -28.17 31.33 14.02
C ALA A 29 -28.27 31.76 12.56
N PRO A 30 -28.02 30.86 11.59
CA PRO A 30 -28.13 31.20 10.20
C PRO A 30 -29.54 31.67 9.84
N THR A 31 -29.62 32.59 8.88
CA THR A 31 -30.92 33.06 8.42
C THR A 31 -31.65 31.97 7.63
N ARG A 32 -32.96 32.12 7.50
CA ARG A 32 -33.78 31.22 6.67
C ARG A 32 -33.26 31.10 5.23
N GLU A 33 -32.86 32.23 4.62
CA GLU A 33 -32.34 32.30 3.28
C GLU A 33 -30.96 31.56 3.11
N GLN A 34 -30.07 31.76 4.07
CA GLN A 34 -28.79 31.06 4.10
C GLN A 34 -28.95 29.54 4.16
N LEU A 35 -29.90 29.05 4.97
CA LEU A 35 -30.20 27.63 5.06
C LEU A 35 -30.84 27.08 3.79
N LEU A 36 -31.76 27.81 3.16
CA LEU A 36 -32.34 27.39 1.89
C LEU A 36 -31.25 27.18 0.79
N LYS A 37 -30.38 28.18 0.64
CA LYS A 37 -29.26 28.08 -0.32
C LYS A 37 -28.34 26.88 -0.01
N LYS A 38 -28.11 26.63 1.28
CA LYS A 38 -27.27 25.51 1.72
C LYS A 38 -27.94 24.15 1.47
N PHE A 39 -29.26 24.05 1.59
CA PHE A 39 -30.02 22.86 1.20
C PHE A 39 -29.94 22.60 -0.30
N GLU A 40 -30.10 23.63 -1.14
CA GLU A 40 -29.95 23.52 -2.59
C GLU A 40 -28.55 23.04 -2.98
N GLU A 41 -27.49 23.59 -2.35
CA GLU A 41 -26.12 23.14 -2.56
C GLU A 41 -25.93 21.66 -2.18
N PHE A 42 -26.51 21.23 -1.04
CA PHE A 42 -26.46 19.85 -0.61
C PHE A 42 -27.15 18.92 -1.59
N GLU A 43 -28.36 19.25 -2.04
CA GLU A 43 -29.15 18.45 -2.98
C GLU A 43 -28.43 18.29 -4.31
N GLY A 44 -27.86 19.37 -4.85
CA GLY A 44 -27.08 19.30 -6.08
C GLY A 44 -25.88 18.36 -5.96
N LYS A 45 -25.10 18.50 -4.87
CA LYS A 45 -23.95 17.64 -4.63
C LYS A 45 -24.35 16.18 -4.36
N SER A 46 -25.43 15.94 -3.59
CA SER A 46 -25.90 14.59 -3.31
C SER A 46 -26.38 13.88 -4.58
N GLN A 47 -27.10 14.61 -5.44
CA GLN A 47 -27.56 14.08 -6.72
C GLN A 47 -26.38 13.73 -7.65
N GLU A 48 -25.40 14.65 -7.80
CA GLU A 48 -24.19 14.41 -8.58
C GLU A 48 -23.45 13.16 -8.09
N MET A 49 -23.24 13.04 -6.78
CA MET A 49 -22.56 11.88 -6.18
C MET A 49 -23.35 10.59 -6.38
N ARG A 50 -24.68 10.62 -6.28
CA ARG A 50 -25.54 9.45 -6.55
C ARG A 50 -25.45 8.99 -7.99
N GLU A 51 -25.46 9.92 -8.95
CA GLU A 51 -25.36 9.62 -10.39
C GLU A 51 -24.05 8.92 -10.75
N ILE A 52 -22.97 9.23 -10.05
CA ILE A 52 -21.67 8.55 -10.20
C ILE A 52 -21.48 7.35 -9.24
N GLY A 53 -22.58 6.93 -8.57
CA GLY A 53 -22.66 5.66 -7.84
C GLY A 53 -22.25 5.71 -6.36
N TYR A 54 -22.12 6.88 -5.75
CA TYR A 54 -21.85 6.98 -4.30
C TYR A 54 -23.09 6.62 -3.47
N ASN A 55 -22.87 5.95 -2.35
CA ASN A 55 -23.91 5.70 -1.36
C ASN A 55 -24.10 6.94 -0.49
N VAL A 56 -25.08 7.74 -0.82
CA VAL A 56 -25.39 9.00 -0.12
C VAL A 56 -26.53 8.87 0.90
N THR A 57 -27.00 7.67 1.18
CA THR A 57 -28.19 7.39 2.02
C THR A 57 -28.10 8.02 3.40
N GLU A 58 -26.96 7.88 4.09
CA GLU A 58 -26.75 8.49 5.42
C GLU A 58 -26.80 10.01 5.38
N ALA A 59 -26.15 10.60 4.35
CA ALA A 59 -26.13 12.04 4.17
C ALA A 59 -27.53 12.61 3.90
N GLU A 60 -28.31 11.92 3.07
CA GLU A 60 -29.69 12.31 2.77
C GLU A 60 -30.61 12.19 3.96
N GLU A 61 -30.46 11.15 4.78
CA GLU A 61 -31.24 11.02 6.01
C GLU A 61 -30.91 12.15 7.00
N LEU A 62 -29.65 12.52 7.16
CA LEU A 62 -29.26 13.68 7.99
C LEU A 62 -29.82 15.00 7.43
N ALA A 63 -29.83 15.16 6.11
CA ALA A 63 -30.43 16.34 5.47
C ALA A 63 -31.95 16.37 5.66
N ARG A 64 -32.63 15.21 5.63
CA ARG A 64 -34.05 15.08 5.91
C ARG A 64 -34.36 15.53 7.34
N ILE A 65 -33.56 15.09 8.32
CA ILE A 65 -33.69 15.53 9.72
C ILE A 65 -33.45 17.05 9.85
N ALA A 66 -32.47 17.58 9.13
CA ALA A 66 -32.21 19.01 9.08
C ALA A 66 -33.43 19.80 8.57
N ARG A 67 -34.13 19.28 7.52
CA ARG A 67 -35.38 19.90 7.04
C ARG A 67 -36.50 19.87 8.04
N GLU A 68 -36.61 18.85 8.88
CA GLU A 68 -37.60 18.81 9.97
C GLU A 68 -37.38 19.95 11.02
N PHE A 69 -36.11 20.17 11.43
CA PHE A 69 -35.76 21.30 12.29
C PHE A 69 -36.01 22.63 11.61
N PHE A 70 -35.68 22.77 10.33
CA PHE A 70 -35.95 23.96 9.54
C PHE A 70 -37.44 24.32 9.52
N ASN A 71 -38.30 23.33 9.29
CA ASN A 71 -39.75 23.50 9.26
C ASN A 71 -40.31 23.93 10.64
N LYS A 72 -39.67 23.48 11.72
CA LYS A 72 -39.97 23.89 13.10
C LYS A 72 -39.39 25.28 13.46
N LYS A 73 -38.72 25.95 12.52
CA LYS A 73 -38.01 27.24 12.68
C LYS A 73 -36.81 27.17 13.64
N ASP A 74 -36.33 25.97 13.97
CA ASP A 74 -35.11 25.77 14.72
C ASP A 74 -33.91 25.76 13.76
N TYR A 75 -33.51 26.95 13.35
CA TYR A 75 -32.45 27.15 12.34
C TYR A 75 -31.06 26.77 12.83
N LYS A 76 -30.84 26.78 14.15
CA LYS A 76 -29.56 26.33 14.72
C LYS A 76 -29.39 24.83 14.57
N SER A 77 -30.36 24.05 15.04
CA SER A 77 -30.32 22.57 14.91
C SER A 77 -30.36 22.12 13.43
N ALA A 78 -31.12 22.82 12.57
CA ALA A 78 -31.15 22.57 11.15
C ALA A 78 -29.76 22.73 10.54
N ASN A 79 -29.00 23.79 10.87
CA ASN A 79 -27.66 24.00 10.36
C ASN A 79 -26.66 22.96 10.88
N GLU A 80 -26.76 22.57 12.14
CA GLU A 80 -25.90 21.53 12.73
C GLU A 80 -26.11 20.21 12.02
N MET A 81 -27.35 19.78 11.80
CA MET A 81 -27.66 18.55 11.06
C MET A 81 -27.25 18.63 9.59
N LEU A 82 -27.44 19.76 8.93
CA LEU A 82 -27.03 19.93 7.55
C LEU A 82 -25.49 19.92 7.39
N ASN A 83 -24.74 20.46 8.37
CA ASN A 83 -23.28 20.30 8.40
C ASN A 83 -22.88 18.82 8.50
N ARG A 84 -23.52 18.06 9.39
CA ARG A 84 -23.30 16.61 9.51
C ARG A 84 -23.65 15.87 8.21
N ALA A 85 -24.71 16.29 7.51
CA ALA A 85 -25.06 15.74 6.20
C ALA A 85 -23.95 15.99 5.16
N PHE A 86 -23.38 17.19 5.10
CA PHE A 86 -22.22 17.47 4.23
C PHE A 86 -20.99 16.65 4.64
N ASP A 87 -20.76 16.45 5.92
CA ASP A 87 -19.64 15.63 6.38
C ASP A 87 -19.85 14.13 6.07
N ALA A 88 -21.10 13.65 6.12
CA ALA A 88 -21.45 12.32 5.67
C ALA A 88 -21.25 12.16 4.13
N LEU A 89 -21.62 13.20 3.36
CA LEU A 89 -21.38 13.22 1.91
C LEU A 89 -19.89 13.12 1.56
N LYS A 90 -19.03 13.85 2.28
CA LYS A 90 -17.57 13.76 2.10
C LYS A 90 -17.01 12.36 2.41
N LYS A 91 -17.70 11.61 3.26
CA LYS A 91 -17.33 10.25 3.67
C LYS A 91 -18.06 9.16 2.86
N ALA A 92 -18.99 9.57 2.00
CA ALA A 92 -19.73 8.63 1.17
C ALA A 92 -18.77 7.81 0.29
N LYS A 93 -19.03 6.51 0.18
CA LYS A 93 -18.26 5.57 -0.62
C LYS A 93 -19.05 5.17 -1.84
N VAL A 94 -18.35 4.90 -2.94
CA VAL A 94 -18.98 4.32 -4.13
C VAL A 94 -19.47 2.92 -3.78
N TYR A 95 -20.68 2.60 -4.12
CA TYR A 95 -21.19 1.23 -4.01
C TYR A 95 -20.56 0.35 -5.09
N ILE A 96 -19.71 -0.57 -4.67
CA ILE A 96 -19.19 -1.62 -5.56
C ILE A 96 -20.19 -2.79 -5.50
N PRO A 97 -20.93 -3.10 -6.59
CA PRO A 97 -21.90 -4.18 -6.62
C PRO A 97 -21.28 -5.51 -6.21
N GLU A 98 -22.05 -6.35 -5.52
CA GLU A 98 -21.54 -7.65 -5.06
C GLU A 98 -21.16 -8.55 -6.24
N GLU A 99 -21.89 -8.47 -7.36
CA GLU A 99 -21.59 -9.20 -8.59
C GLU A 99 -20.19 -8.86 -9.13
N VAL A 100 -19.75 -7.59 -9.01
CA VAL A 100 -18.41 -7.13 -9.41
C VAL A 100 -17.35 -7.73 -8.49
N LYS A 101 -17.63 -7.77 -7.18
CA LYS A 101 -16.72 -8.38 -6.21
C LYS A 101 -16.63 -9.90 -6.39
N GLU A 102 -17.74 -10.57 -6.62
CA GLU A 102 -17.79 -12.02 -6.87
C GLU A 102 -17.02 -12.38 -8.15
N GLU A 103 -17.23 -11.64 -9.23
CA GLU A 103 -16.48 -11.84 -10.47
C GLU A 103 -14.99 -11.61 -10.26
N ALA A 104 -14.59 -10.57 -9.51
CA ALA A 104 -13.22 -10.31 -9.17
C ALA A 104 -12.61 -11.46 -8.35
N ARG A 105 -13.32 -11.95 -7.32
CA ARG A 105 -12.88 -13.11 -6.52
C ARG A 105 -12.75 -14.36 -7.38
N ARG A 106 -13.73 -14.63 -8.26
CA ARG A 106 -13.70 -15.74 -9.20
C ARG A 106 -12.47 -15.68 -10.12
N ARG A 107 -12.20 -14.54 -10.70
CA ARG A 107 -11.03 -14.34 -11.57
C ARG A 107 -9.73 -14.57 -10.81
N LEU A 108 -9.59 -14.02 -9.59
CA LEU A 108 -8.38 -14.19 -8.78
C LEU A 108 -8.19 -15.65 -8.33
N SER A 109 -9.27 -16.39 -8.04
CA SER A 109 -9.20 -17.81 -7.66
C SER A 109 -8.77 -18.74 -8.82
N GLN A 110 -8.82 -18.28 -10.06
CA GLN A 110 -8.36 -19.01 -11.24
C GLN A 110 -6.87 -18.88 -11.51
N VAL A 111 -6.16 -18.03 -10.77
CA VAL A 111 -4.71 -17.85 -10.89
C VAL A 111 -4.01 -19.15 -10.55
N LYS A 112 -3.27 -19.72 -11.51
CA LYS A 112 -2.43 -20.91 -11.34
C LYS A 112 -0.95 -20.59 -11.34
N VAL A 113 -0.55 -19.60 -12.15
CA VAL A 113 0.84 -19.21 -12.34
C VAL A 113 1.04 -17.75 -11.97
N ALA A 114 1.79 -17.51 -10.91
CA ALA A 114 2.24 -16.18 -10.50
C ALA A 114 3.77 -16.09 -10.60
N ILE A 115 4.27 -14.96 -11.05
CA ILE A 115 5.69 -14.68 -11.13
C ILE A 115 6.05 -13.37 -10.46
N VAL A 116 7.24 -13.28 -9.89
CA VAL A 116 7.90 -12.00 -9.62
C VAL A 116 8.56 -11.55 -10.93
N TYR A 117 8.11 -10.40 -11.41
CA TYR A 117 8.82 -9.66 -12.44
C TYR A 117 8.88 -8.20 -12.02
N GLU A 118 9.77 -7.92 -11.06
CA GLU A 118 9.85 -6.60 -10.45
C GLU A 118 10.31 -5.57 -11.47
N ARG A 119 9.45 -4.59 -11.70
CA ARG A 119 9.59 -3.55 -12.72
C ARG A 119 9.79 -4.13 -14.14
N VAL A 120 8.70 -4.43 -14.78
CA VAL A 120 8.70 -4.94 -16.19
C VAL A 120 9.45 -4.04 -17.17
N THR A 121 9.80 -2.81 -16.76
CA THR A 121 10.58 -1.82 -17.53
C THR A 121 12.09 -1.88 -17.25
N ASP A 122 12.58 -2.70 -16.30
CA ASP A 122 14.00 -2.85 -15.99
C ASP A 122 14.80 -3.44 -17.16
N GLY A 123 14.13 -3.91 -18.18
CA GLY A 123 14.75 -4.40 -19.41
C GLY A 123 15.72 -3.43 -20.07
N ILE A 124 15.55 -2.12 -19.84
CA ILE A 124 16.47 -1.09 -20.31
C ILE A 124 17.88 -1.32 -19.74
N LEU A 125 18.00 -1.73 -18.45
CA LEU A 125 19.29 -2.02 -17.81
C LEU A 125 19.96 -3.28 -18.36
N ILE A 126 19.19 -4.34 -18.62
CA ILE A 126 19.68 -5.64 -19.04
C ILE A 126 19.54 -5.87 -20.56
N ASN A 127 19.26 -4.82 -21.31
CA ASN A 127 19.04 -4.84 -22.76
C ASN A 127 17.92 -5.82 -23.18
N ARG A 128 16.81 -5.82 -22.43
CA ARG A 128 15.61 -6.61 -22.71
C ARG A 128 14.44 -5.67 -22.99
N ASN A 129 13.92 -5.68 -24.20
CA ASN A 129 12.78 -4.87 -24.59
C ASN A 129 11.46 -5.45 -24.07
N ILE A 130 10.37 -4.67 -24.16
CA ILE A 130 9.06 -5.07 -23.64
C ILE A 130 8.51 -6.33 -24.35
N GLN A 131 8.79 -6.51 -25.64
CA GLN A 131 8.36 -7.69 -26.36
C GLN A 131 9.03 -8.97 -25.85
N GLU A 132 10.29 -8.90 -25.46
CA GLU A 132 11.00 -10.01 -24.82
C GLU A 132 10.42 -10.32 -23.43
N VAL A 133 10.02 -9.29 -22.68
CA VAL A 133 9.27 -9.48 -21.42
C VAL A 133 7.94 -10.18 -21.68
N ILE A 134 7.17 -9.74 -22.67
CA ILE A 134 5.90 -10.38 -23.07
C ILE A 134 6.11 -11.84 -23.46
N ASN A 135 7.17 -12.15 -24.22
CA ASN A 135 7.49 -13.53 -24.58
C ASN A 135 7.77 -14.39 -23.34
N ILE A 136 8.49 -13.85 -22.34
CA ILE A 136 8.73 -14.54 -21.06
C ILE A 136 7.40 -14.81 -20.34
N LEU A 137 6.50 -13.82 -20.26
CA LEU A 137 5.20 -13.95 -19.63
C LEU A 137 4.31 -15.00 -20.31
N ARG A 138 4.34 -15.06 -21.66
CA ARG A 138 3.62 -16.06 -22.45
C ARG A 138 4.21 -17.45 -22.28
N ASP A 139 5.53 -17.56 -22.36
CA ASP A 139 6.26 -18.82 -22.20
C ASP A 139 5.99 -19.46 -20.84
N THR A 140 5.86 -18.64 -19.80
CA THR A 140 5.53 -19.08 -18.45
C THR A 140 4.00 -19.13 -18.22
N GLN A 141 3.18 -18.83 -19.23
CA GLN A 141 1.71 -18.81 -19.10
C GLN A 141 1.21 -18.07 -17.87
N THR A 142 1.78 -16.90 -17.63
CA THR A 142 1.56 -16.11 -16.41
C THR A 142 0.14 -15.58 -16.30
N ASP A 143 -0.53 -15.83 -15.18
CA ASP A 143 -1.82 -15.24 -14.82
C ASP A 143 -1.69 -13.98 -13.97
N PHE A 144 -0.63 -13.94 -13.14
CA PHE A 144 -0.44 -12.88 -12.15
C PHE A 144 1.03 -12.42 -12.13
N ILE A 145 1.26 -11.15 -12.44
CA ILE A 145 2.58 -10.52 -12.34
C ILE A 145 2.67 -9.85 -10.99
N PHE A 146 3.38 -10.45 -10.05
CA PHE A 146 3.58 -9.90 -8.71
C PHE A 146 4.69 -8.86 -8.73
N ARG A 147 4.43 -7.68 -8.16
CA ARG A 147 5.36 -6.54 -8.12
C ARG A 147 5.85 -6.13 -9.52
N GLY A 148 4.97 -6.19 -10.52
CA GLY A 148 5.29 -5.73 -11.89
C GLY A 148 5.79 -4.28 -11.96
N TRP A 149 5.51 -3.53 -10.91
CA TRP A 149 6.07 -2.22 -10.61
C TRP A 149 6.21 -2.06 -9.10
N TRP A 150 7.38 -1.60 -8.66
CA TRP A 150 7.67 -1.29 -7.26
C TRP A 150 8.05 0.18 -7.11
N ARG A 151 7.18 0.97 -6.45
CA ARG A 151 7.50 2.33 -6.11
C ARG A 151 8.33 2.38 -4.85
N PHE A 152 9.63 2.53 -5.00
CA PHE A 152 10.59 2.60 -3.89
C PHE A 152 11.12 4.02 -3.67
N HIS A 153 11.25 4.82 -4.74
CA HIS A 153 11.68 6.21 -4.71
C HIS A 153 10.62 7.11 -5.33
N PRO A 154 10.65 8.44 -5.11
CA PRO A 154 9.90 9.37 -5.93
C PRO A 154 10.10 9.04 -7.41
N CYS A 155 9.00 8.97 -8.14
CA CYS A 155 9.00 8.52 -9.53
C CYS A 155 8.60 9.69 -10.42
N PRO A 156 9.40 10.03 -11.46
CA PRO A 156 9.04 11.05 -12.45
C PRO A 156 7.81 10.64 -13.26
N GLU A 157 7.06 11.63 -13.73
CA GLU A 157 5.93 11.41 -14.63
C GLU A 157 6.40 10.81 -15.98
N SER A 158 7.45 11.42 -16.53
CA SER A 158 8.05 11.05 -17.82
C SER A 158 9.56 11.32 -17.81
N PRO A 159 10.30 10.88 -18.82
CA PRO A 159 11.70 11.26 -19.04
C PRO A 159 11.96 12.75 -19.08
N THR A 160 10.92 13.55 -19.41
CA THR A 160 10.98 15.00 -19.53
C THR A 160 10.15 15.72 -18.48
N ASP A 161 10.05 15.13 -17.27
CA ASP A 161 9.28 15.71 -16.16
C ASP A 161 9.75 17.14 -15.85
N SER A 162 8.85 18.10 -16.06
CA SER A 162 9.13 19.55 -15.92
C SER A 162 8.66 20.12 -14.57
N SER A 163 8.33 19.27 -13.60
CA SER A 163 7.82 19.70 -12.29
C SER A 163 8.81 20.50 -11.45
N GLY A 164 10.10 20.48 -11.81
CA GLY A 164 11.17 21.08 -11.00
C GLY A 164 11.54 20.26 -9.75
N PHE A 165 10.85 19.16 -9.48
CA PHE A 165 11.16 18.28 -8.35
C PHE A 165 12.44 17.46 -8.57
N PHE A 166 12.65 16.98 -9.80
CA PHE A 166 13.80 16.15 -10.16
C PHE A 166 14.91 16.98 -10.79
N THR A 167 16.15 16.68 -10.43
CA THR A 167 17.33 17.18 -11.14
C THR A 167 17.48 16.48 -12.49
N SER A 168 18.24 17.07 -13.42
CA SER A 168 18.54 16.46 -14.72
C SER A 168 19.26 15.09 -14.56
N ALA A 169 20.08 14.93 -13.53
CA ALA A 169 20.77 13.68 -13.25
C ALA A 169 19.79 12.60 -12.78
N GLU A 170 18.85 12.93 -11.88
CA GLU A 170 17.80 12.01 -11.42
C GLU A 170 16.86 11.61 -12.55
N LEU A 171 16.47 12.54 -13.42
CA LEU A 171 15.66 12.22 -14.61
C LEU A 171 16.39 11.29 -15.57
N LYS A 172 17.67 11.55 -15.81
CA LYS A 172 18.51 10.68 -16.64
C LYS A 172 18.58 9.27 -16.05
N GLU A 173 18.88 9.14 -14.76
CA GLU A 173 18.95 7.84 -14.09
C GLU A 173 17.60 7.11 -14.13
N ALA A 174 16.50 7.81 -13.83
CA ALA A 174 15.16 7.23 -13.90
C ALA A 174 14.82 6.74 -15.31
N THR A 175 15.18 7.52 -16.35
CA THR A 175 14.97 7.14 -17.75
C THR A 175 15.78 5.92 -18.14
N GLU A 176 17.07 5.88 -17.82
CA GLU A 176 17.95 4.75 -18.08
C GLU A 176 17.52 3.46 -17.39
N ARG A 177 16.78 3.59 -16.27
CA ARG A 177 16.21 2.46 -15.54
C ARG A 177 14.78 2.13 -15.94
N GLY A 178 14.18 2.84 -16.90
CA GLY A 178 12.76 2.70 -17.22
C GLY A 178 11.83 3.06 -16.05
N TYR A 179 12.29 3.90 -15.10
CA TYR A 179 11.58 4.21 -13.86
C TYR A 179 10.85 5.53 -13.94
N THR A 180 9.83 5.61 -14.83
CA THR A 180 8.86 6.71 -14.88
C THR A 180 7.45 6.15 -15.02
N TYR A 181 6.44 6.91 -14.66
CA TYR A 181 5.04 6.49 -14.81
C TYR A 181 4.65 6.33 -16.29
N GLU A 182 5.26 7.07 -17.20
CA GLU A 182 5.08 6.89 -18.64
C GLU A 182 5.61 5.53 -19.11
N HIS A 183 6.79 5.09 -18.66
CA HIS A 183 7.31 3.75 -18.94
C HIS A 183 6.36 2.67 -18.42
N LEU A 184 5.86 2.81 -17.19
CA LEU A 184 4.90 1.86 -16.61
C LEU A 184 3.64 1.78 -17.45
N LYS A 185 3.04 2.93 -17.79
CA LYS A 185 1.80 2.99 -18.57
C LYS A 185 1.96 2.31 -19.92
N ASN A 186 3.05 2.63 -20.64
CA ASN A 186 3.33 2.06 -21.95
C ASN A 186 3.56 0.53 -21.85
N ALA A 187 4.34 0.07 -20.86
CA ALA A 187 4.59 -1.35 -20.66
C ALA A 187 3.30 -2.13 -20.35
N ILE A 188 2.43 -1.60 -19.47
CA ILE A 188 1.14 -2.24 -19.18
C ILE A 188 0.27 -2.29 -20.43
N ALA A 189 0.21 -1.22 -21.23
CA ALA A 189 -0.58 -1.20 -22.45
C ALA A 189 -0.14 -2.28 -23.44
N GLU A 190 1.17 -2.45 -23.66
CA GLU A 190 1.72 -3.50 -24.54
C GLU A 190 1.45 -4.91 -23.97
N ILE A 191 1.66 -5.13 -22.66
CA ILE A 191 1.36 -6.42 -22.02
C ILE A 191 -0.13 -6.76 -22.16
N LYS A 192 -1.02 -5.82 -21.86
CA LYS A 192 -2.47 -6.04 -21.92
C LYS A 192 -3.00 -6.25 -23.32
N LYS A 193 -2.39 -5.68 -24.33
CA LYS A 193 -2.72 -5.92 -25.73
C LYS A 193 -2.52 -7.39 -26.10
N GLU A 194 -1.45 -8.01 -25.62
CA GLU A 194 -1.06 -9.38 -25.94
C GLU A 194 -1.59 -10.42 -24.94
N MET A 195 -1.83 -9.99 -23.69
CA MET A 195 -2.29 -10.83 -22.58
C MET A 195 -3.39 -10.07 -21.77
N PRO A 196 -4.60 -9.91 -22.33
CA PRO A 196 -5.64 -9.06 -21.74
C PRO A 196 -6.09 -9.54 -20.34
N ASP A 197 -6.02 -10.85 -20.10
CA ASP A 197 -6.49 -11.46 -18.85
C ASP A 197 -5.43 -11.50 -17.74
N VAL A 198 -4.17 -11.20 -18.02
CA VAL A 198 -3.13 -11.21 -16.97
C VAL A 198 -3.42 -10.16 -15.90
N ILE A 199 -3.31 -10.51 -14.64
CA ILE A 199 -3.45 -9.58 -13.52
C ILE A 199 -2.08 -8.93 -13.28
N PHE A 200 -2.00 -7.62 -13.53
CA PHE A 200 -0.79 -6.84 -13.27
C PHE A 200 -0.86 -6.23 -11.87
N CYS A 201 0.02 -6.68 -10.97
CA CYS A 201 0.09 -6.19 -9.61
C CYS A 201 1.24 -5.20 -9.44
N GLY A 202 0.88 -3.95 -9.15
CA GLY A 202 1.80 -2.94 -8.67
C GLY A 202 2.09 -3.07 -7.18
N ALA A 203 3.09 -2.35 -6.69
CA ALA A 203 3.46 -2.39 -5.28
C ALA A 203 3.86 -1.01 -4.74
N ILE A 204 3.51 -0.78 -3.47
CA ILE A 204 3.89 0.40 -2.69
C ILE A 204 4.32 -0.04 -1.29
N GLY A 205 5.13 0.76 -0.60
CA GLY A 205 5.60 0.46 0.75
C GLY A 205 5.01 1.41 1.79
N ALA A 206 4.29 0.87 2.77
CA ALA A 206 3.75 1.64 3.88
C ALA A 206 4.78 1.99 4.96
N GLN A 207 6.01 1.46 4.83
CA GLN A 207 7.11 1.71 5.76
C GLN A 207 8.17 2.70 5.25
N PHE A 208 8.04 3.17 4.00
CA PHE A 208 9.04 4.04 3.39
C PHE A 208 8.53 5.47 3.23
N LEU A 209 9.29 6.42 3.76
CA LEU A 209 9.12 7.85 3.52
C LEU A 209 10.50 8.47 3.29
N HIS A 210 10.71 9.07 2.12
CA HIS A 210 11.98 9.74 1.85
C HIS A 210 12.15 10.94 2.76
N ALA A 211 13.25 10.92 3.55
CA ALA A 211 13.51 11.93 4.55
C ALA A 211 13.79 13.32 3.97
N LYS A 212 14.38 13.39 2.77
CA LYS A 212 14.79 14.65 2.17
C LYS A 212 13.64 15.42 1.54
N ARG A 213 12.79 14.72 0.79
CA ARG A 213 11.63 15.27 0.09
C ARG A 213 10.78 14.16 -0.50
N GLU A 214 9.49 14.41 -0.62
CA GLU A 214 8.51 13.56 -1.30
C GLU A 214 7.64 14.38 -2.23
N ARG A 215 6.94 13.69 -3.14
CA ARG A 215 5.97 14.31 -4.05
C ARG A 215 4.73 13.45 -4.16
N ASN A 216 3.58 14.09 -4.06
CA ASN A 216 2.31 13.49 -4.42
C ASN A 216 2.18 13.47 -5.96
N PRO A 217 2.19 12.28 -6.62
CA PRO A 217 2.14 12.22 -8.08
C PRO A 217 0.76 12.56 -8.68
N ILE A 218 -0.28 12.70 -7.86
CA ILE A 218 -1.64 13.08 -8.32
C ILE A 218 -1.84 14.58 -8.25
N THR A 219 -1.51 15.21 -7.11
CA THR A 219 -1.71 16.66 -6.91
C THR A 219 -0.51 17.49 -7.35
N GLY A 220 0.68 16.87 -7.45
CA GLY A 220 1.93 17.55 -7.69
C GLY A 220 2.55 18.22 -6.45
N GLU A 221 1.88 18.13 -5.29
CA GLU A 221 2.36 18.69 -4.03
C GLU A 221 3.72 18.10 -3.63
N ILE A 222 4.60 18.97 -3.18
CA ILE A 222 5.96 18.63 -2.79
C ILE A 222 6.05 18.80 -1.28
N PHE A 223 6.54 17.78 -0.62
CA PHE A 223 6.83 17.77 0.81
C PHE A 223 8.33 17.87 1.01
N ASP A 224 8.78 18.87 1.74
CA ASP A 224 10.19 19.04 2.11
C ASP A 224 10.56 18.17 3.32
N ARG A 225 11.80 18.37 3.82
CA ARG A 225 12.31 17.59 4.96
C ARG A 225 11.51 17.83 6.25
N ASP A 226 11.05 19.04 6.50
CA ASP A 226 10.32 19.35 7.73
C ASP A 226 8.92 18.76 7.68
N GLU A 227 8.32 18.73 6.51
CA GLU A 227 7.00 18.11 6.27
C GLU A 227 7.09 16.58 6.34
N THR A 228 8.08 15.96 5.70
CA THR A 228 8.31 14.52 5.81
C THR A 228 8.67 14.10 7.25
N TRP A 229 9.37 14.96 7.99
CA TRP A 229 9.63 14.73 9.41
C TRP A 229 8.35 14.74 10.25
N LYS A 230 7.37 15.57 9.94
CA LYS A 230 6.05 15.57 10.63
C LYS A 230 5.32 14.26 10.42
N MET A 231 5.36 13.70 9.21
CA MET A 231 4.74 12.42 8.86
C MET A 231 5.44 11.20 9.47
N ALA A 232 6.68 11.33 9.99
CA ALA A 232 7.41 10.22 10.62
C ALA A 232 6.74 9.81 11.94
N LEU A 233 6.74 8.49 12.21
CA LEU A 233 6.08 7.90 13.39
C LEU A 233 6.62 8.47 14.69
N ASP A 234 5.72 9.03 15.49
CA ASP A 234 5.97 9.55 16.83
C ASP A 234 5.11 8.82 17.87
N PRO A 235 5.67 7.85 18.60
CA PRO A 235 4.92 7.14 19.65
C PRO A 235 4.41 8.05 20.77
N SER A 236 5.06 9.20 21.01
CA SER A 236 4.69 10.11 22.08
C SER A 236 3.30 10.72 21.90
N LYS A 237 2.76 10.75 20.66
CA LYS A 237 1.39 11.22 20.40
C LYS A 237 0.30 10.40 21.10
N TRP A 238 0.60 9.16 21.47
CA TRP A 238 -0.25 8.31 22.32
C TRP A 238 0.17 8.31 23.78
N ASN A 239 1.02 9.27 24.19
CA ASN A 239 1.63 9.34 25.51
C ASN A 239 2.47 8.10 25.88
N ILE A 240 3.03 7.39 24.89
CA ILE A 240 4.02 6.35 25.08
C ILE A 240 5.36 7.03 25.39
N ARG A 241 6.11 6.50 26.37
CA ARG A 241 7.43 7.04 26.80
C ARG A 241 8.53 6.64 25.81
N MET A 242 8.40 7.09 24.57
CA MET A 242 9.37 6.91 23.50
C MET A 242 9.21 8.09 22.54
N SER A 243 10.28 8.87 22.33
CA SER A 243 10.24 9.96 21.34
C SER A 243 10.34 9.42 19.90
N LYS A 244 10.05 10.27 18.94
CA LYS A 244 10.23 9.99 17.50
C LYS A 244 11.68 9.60 17.20
N GLU A 245 12.64 10.35 17.74
CA GLU A 245 14.08 10.11 17.55
C GLU A 245 14.51 8.76 18.10
N GLU A 246 14.07 8.43 19.33
CA GLU A 246 14.35 7.13 19.95
C GLU A 246 13.76 5.98 19.16
N PHE A 247 12.54 6.14 18.65
CA PHE A 247 11.91 5.14 17.79
C PHE A 247 12.72 4.93 16.51
N LEU A 248 13.05 6.01 15.79
CA LEU A 248 13.80 5.94 14.54
C LEU A 248 15.20 5.37 14.74
N GLN A 249 15.84 5.69 15.86
CA GLN A 249 17.16 5.14 16.21
C GLN A 249 17.06 3.61 16.39
N LYS A 250 16.12 3.12 17.20
CA LYS A 250 15.88 1.69 17.41
C LYS A 250 15.52 0.96 16.12
N TRP A 251 14.71 1.59 15.28
CA TRP A 251 14.33 1.02 13.99
C TRP A 251 15.53 0.85 13.06
N SER A 252 16.44 1.83 13.06
CA SER A 252 17.65 1.82 12.25
C SER A 252 18.65 0.71 12.60
N GLU A 253 18.62 0.20 13.84
CA GLU A 253 19.50 -0.91 14.27
C GLU A 253 19.27 -2.20 13.48
N THR A 254 18.03 -2.40 13.02
CA THR A 254 17.64 -3.60 12.27
C THR A 254 17.27 -3.34 10.81
N HIS A 255 17.09 -2.07 10.43
CA HIS A 255 16.64 -1.67 9.09
C HIS A 255 17.61 -0.64 8.50
N THR A 256 18.44 -1.08 7.57
CA THR A 256 19.44 -0.23 6.92
C THR A 256 18.78 0.92 6.14
N GLY A 257 19.34 2.12 6.27
CA GLY A 257 18.88 3.32 5.58
C GLY A 257 17.85 4.16 6.35
N TYR A 258 17.34 3.65 7.48
CA TYR A 258 16.47 4.44 8.36
C TYR A 258 17.26 5.22 9.42
N GLY A 259 16.61 6.22 10.00
CA GLY A 259 17.14 6.99 11.12
C GLY A 259 16.92 8.48 10.96
N VAL A 260 17.18 9.25 12.03
CA VAL A 260 17.00 10.72 12.06
C VAL A 260 17.77 11.41 10.93
N ASN A 261 18.96 10.91 10.61
CA ASN A 261 19.82 11.41 9.53
C ASN A 261 19.91 10.45 8.34
N GLY A 262 19.10 9.41 8.34
CA GLY A 262 19.02 8.45 7.25
C GLY A 262 18.28 9.00 6.02
N PRO A 263 18.35 8.32 4.86
CA PRO A 263 17.59 8.67 3.68
C PRO A 263 16.08 8.36 3.82
N PHE A 264 15.68 7.57 4.83
CA PHE A 264 14.29 7.19 5.06
C PHE A 264 13.85 7.41 6.50
N TYR A 265 12.60 7.86 6.65
CA TYR A 265 11.86 7.77 7.90
C TYR A 265 10.89 6.60 7.84
N TYR A 266 10.58 6.02 9.00
CA TYR A 266 9.41 5.16 9.15
C TYR A 266 8.20 6.05 9.33
N PRO A 267 7.22 6.04 8.41
CA PRO A 267 6.09 6.95 8.47
C PRO A 267 5.03 6.51 9.46
N ASP A 268 4.19 7.44 9.88
CA ASP A 268 3.01 7.16 10.68
C ASP A 268 1.78 6.92 9.81
N ILE A 269 1.31 5.68 9.75
CA ILE A 269 0.12 5.31 8.95
C ILE A 269 -1.15 6.04 9.41
N THR A 270 -1.16 6.64 10.62
CA THR A 270 -2.31 7.40 11.12
C THR A 270 -2.21 8.90 10.83
N ASP A 271 -1.10 9.34 10.24
CA ASP A 271 -0.93 10.73 9.79
C ASP A 271 -1.71 10.95 8.48
N PRO A 272 -2.60 11.97 8.41
CA PRO A 272 -3.42 12.21 7.23
C PRO A 272 -2.62 12.53 5.96
N ASP A 273 -1.54 13.30 6.09
CA ASP A 273 -0.72 13.70 4.94
C ASP A 273 0.04 12.48 4.39
N PHE A 274 0.54 11.60 5.28
CA PHE A 274 1.13 10.33 4.83
C PHE A 274 0.09 9.39 4.20
N GLN A 275 -1.13 9.30 4.75
CA GLN A 275 -2.20 8.50 4.14
C GLN A 275 -2.49 8.98 2.72
N GLU A 276 -2.63 10.30 2.52
CA GLU A 276 -2.88 10.87 1.20
C GLU A 276 -1.72 10.60 0.24
N LEU A 277 -0.49 10.78 0.71
CA LEU A 277 0.72 10.50 -0.07
C LEU A 277 0.80 9.01 -0.47
N LEU A 278 0.59 8.08 0.47
CA LEU A 278 0.58 6.63 0.20
C LEU A 278 -0.52 6.25 -0.81
N LEU A 279 -1.72 6.79 -0.63
CA LEU A 279 -2.82 6.61 -1.56
C LEU A 279 -2.52 7.17 -2.95
N SER A 280 -1.82 8.30 -3.04
CA SER A 280 -1.44 8.90 -4.31
C SER A 280 -0.52 7.99 -5.14
N TRP A 281 0.35 7.24 -4.50
CA TRP A 281 1.22 6.25 -5.17
C TRP A 281 0.42 5.09 -5.75
N ALA A 282 -0.59 4.60 -5.02
CA ALA A 282 -1.49 3.56 -5.51
C ALA A 282 -2.36 4.10 -6.66
N LYS A 283 -3.00 5.26 -6.48
CA LYS A 283 -3.84 5.93 -7.47
C LYS A 283 -3.10 6.14 -8.79
N LYS A 284 -1.84 6.57 -8.71
CA LYS A 284 -1.03 6.79 -9.91
C LYS A 284 -0.72 5.50 -10.67
N GLN A 285 -0.45 4.40 -9.97
CA GLN A 285 -0.27 3.09 -10.59
C GLN A 285 -1.58 2.59 -11.22
N ILE A 286 -2.74 2.82 -10.56
CA ILE A 286 -4.06 2.52 -11.12
C ILE A 286 -4.29 3.32 -12.41
N ASP A 287 -3.95 4.61 -12.43
CA ASP A 287 -4.04 5.46 -13.63
C ASP A 287 -3.14 4.97 -14.77
N CYS A 288 -2.06 4.25 -14.45
CA CYS A 288 -1.22 3.58 -15.45
C CYS A 288 -1.79 2.22 -15.91
N GLY A 289 -2.87 1.71 -15.28
CA GLY A 289 -3.57 0.52 -15.73
C GLY A 289 -3.38 -0.75 -14.88
N VAL A 290 -2.73 -0.70 -13.71
CA VAL A 290 -2.59 -1.89 -12.83
C VAL A 290 -3.96 -2.45 -12.41
N ASP A 291 -4.01 -3.76 -12.17
CA ASP A 291 -5.22 -4.47 -11.71
C ASP A 291 -5.22 -4.72 -10.20
N ALA A 292 -4.04 -4.76 -9.61
CA ALA A 292 -3.85 -5.04 -8.20
C ALA A 292 -2.78 -4.13 -7.59
N ILE A 293 -2.92 -3.85 -6.30
CA ILE A 293 -1.91 -3.16 -5.49
C ILE A 293 -1.53 -4.08 -4.33
N TRP A 294 -0.26 -4.42 -4.25
CA TRP A 294 0.31 -5.03 -3.06
C TRP A 294 0.96 -3.96 -2.19
N ILE A 295 0.58 -3.92 -0.89
CA ILE A 295 1.09 -2.92 0.05
C ILE A 295 2.04 -3.59 1.02
N ASP A 296 3.31 -3.28 0.87
CA ASP A 296 4.34 -3.81 1.77
C ASP A 296 4.20 -3.23 3.16
N MET A 297 4.24 -4.10 4.18
CA MET A 297 4.26 -3.76 5.61
C MET A 297 3.09 -2.89 6.11
N LEU A 298 1.91 -2.97 5.46
CA LEU A 298 0.74 -2.14 5.76
C LEU A 298 0.32 -2.18 7.24
N TYR A 299 0.35 -3.34 7.88
CA TYR A 299 -0.07 -3.53 9.28
C TYR A 299 1.10 -3.59 10.27
N THR A 300 2.32 -3.30 9.82
CA THR A 300 3.51 -3.43 10.67
C THR A 300 3.49 -2.47 11.85
N GLN A 301 3.04 -1.22 11.67
CA GLN A 301 2.91 -0.26 12.77
C GLN A 301 1.96 -0.78 13.86
N ALA A 302 0.79 -1.31 13.48
CA ALA A 302 -0.14 -1.92 14.43
C ALA A 302 0.50 -3.11 15.15
N GLY A 303 1.20 -3.99 14.41
CA GLY A 303 1.92 -5.14 14.97
C GLY A 303 3.03 -4.75 15.94
N MET A 304 3.75 -3.67 15.67
CA MET A 304 4.77 -3.12 16.57
C MET A 304 4.15 -2.66 17.90
N PHE A 305 3.05 -1.92 17.85
CA PHE A 305 2.38 -1.45 19.06
C PHE A 305 1.74 -2.59 19.86
N GLU A 306 1.19 -3.61 19.20
CA GLU A 306 0.70 -4.82 19.87
C GLU A 306 1.85 -5.58 20.57
N SER A 307 3.01 -5.68 19.91
CA SER A 307 4.21 -6.27 20.51
C SER A 307 4.74 -5.45 21.69
N TYR A 308 4.72 -4.11 21.55
CA TYR A 308 5.13 -3.19 22.61
C TYR A 308 4.22 -3.31 23.84
N ALA A 309 2.90 -3.38 23.65
CA ALA A 309 1.94 -3.55 24.74
C ALA A 309 2.18 -4.82 25.56
N LYS A 310 2.59 -5.92 24.90
CA LYS A 310 2.93 -7.19 25.57
C LYS A 310 4.21 -7.11 26.41
N LYS A 311 5.17 -6.29 25.98
CA LYS A 311 6.47 -6.13 26.64
C LYS A 311 6.48 -5.05 27.74
N HIS A 312 5.55 -4.10 27.69
CA HIS A 312 5.45 -2.95 28.59
C HIS A 312 4.06 -2.85 29.23
N PRO A 313 3.77 -3.66 30.26
CA PRO A 313 2.43 -3.70 30.88
C PRO A 313 1.95 -2.36 31.44
N ASP A 314 2.89 -1.51 31.89
CA ASP A 314 2.62 -0.18 32.44
C ASP A 314 2.19 0.85 31.37
N GLU A 315 2.45 0.58 30.10
CA GLU A 315 2.03 1.39 28.95
C GLU A 315 1.07 0.65 27.99
N ALA A 316 0.63 -0.55 28.37
CA ALA A 316 -0.12 -1.45 27.50
C ALA A 316 -1.43 -0.83 26.97
N GLU A 317 -2.15 -0.06 27.75
CA GLU A 317 -3.38 0.60 27.31
C GLU A 317 -3.13 1.62 26.19
N LYS A 318 -2.11 2.45 26.36
CA LYS A 318 -1.69 3.45 25.36
C LYS A 318 -1.22 2.78 24.08
N ALA A 319 -0.43 1.74 24.18
CA ALA A 319 0.08 0.99 23.05
C ALA A 319 -1.04 0.25 22.30
N ARG A 320 -2.04 -0.31 23.01
CA ARG A 320 -3.22 -0.90 22.36
C ARG A 320 -4.08 0.12 21.66
N LYS A 321 -4.19 1.36 22.20
CA LYS A 321 -4.84 2.46 21.50
C LYS A 321 -4.09 2.78 20.20
N ALA A 322 -2.78 2.94 20.25
CA ALA A 322 -1.94 3.18 19.07
C ALA A 322 -2.05 2.04 18.04
N CYS A 323 -2.10 0.78 18.51
CA CYS A 323 -2.32 -0.39 17.67
C CYS A 323 -3.67 -0.30 16.95
N LYS A 324 -4.75 0.03 17.67
CA LYS A 324 -6.09 0.16 17.10
C LYS A 324 -6.16 1.28 16.07
N ASP A 325 -5.68 2.48 16.41
CA ASP A 325 -5.67 3.63 15.52
C ASP A 325 -4.89 3.31 14.22
N SER A 326 -3.72 2.64 14.35
CA SER A 326 -2.90 2.21 13.20
C SER A 326 -3.60 1.15 12.34
N TYR A 327 -4.30 0.21 12.98
CA TYR A 327 -5.05 -0.82 12.29
C TYR A 327 -6.21 -0.24 11.47
N GLU A 328 -6.99 0.66 12.07
CA GLU A 328 -8.12 1.33 11.41
C GLU A 328 -7.64 2.18 10.23
N ALA A 329 -6.55 2.93 10.41
CA ALA A 329 -5.93 3.73 9.35
C ALA A 329 -5.46 2.86 8.17
N ALA A 330 -4.75 1.75 8.44
CA ALA A 330 -4.30 0.80 7.42
C ALA A 330 -5.49 0.16 6.68
N SER A 331 -6.55 -0.21 7.38
CA SER A 331 -7.75 -0.81 6.77
C SER A 331 -8.48 0.18 5.86
N LYS A 332 -8.52 1.45 6.23
CA LYS A 332 -9.09 2.53 5.41
C LYS A 332 -8.35 2.67 4.07
N ILE A 333 -7.03 2.51 4.04
CA ILE A 333 -6.23 2.60 2.80
C ILE A 333 -6.71 1.56 1.76
N ILE A 334 -7.04 0.34 2.20
CA ILE A 334 -7.55 -0.72 1.31
C ILE A 334 -8.85 -0.28 0.63
N ASP A 335 -9.79 0.23 1.43
CA ASP A 335 -11.07 0.71 0.93
C ASP A 335 -10.91 1.86 -0.08
N GLU A 336 -10.08 2.85 0.26
CA GLU A 336 -9.84 4.03 -0.59
C GLU A 336 -9.21 3.66 -1.95
N ILE A 337 -8.33 2.66 -2.00
CA ILE A 337 -7.75 2.15 -3.24
C ILE A 337 -8.85 1.56 -4.13
N ARG A 338 -9.73 0.71 -3.57
CA ARG A 338 -10.85 0.13 -4.33
C ARG A 338 -11.85 1.19 -4.79
N GLN A 339 -12.18 2.13 -3.90
CA GLN A 339 -13.06 3.26 -4.21
C GLN A 339 -12.53 4.06 -5.40
N TYR A 340 -11.24 4.37 -5.39
CA TYR A 340 -10.62 5.11 -6.49
C TYR A 340 -10.69 4.37 -7.83
N GLY A 341 -10.33 3.09 -7.85
CA GLY A 341 -10.36 2.30 -9.08
C GLY A 341 -11.76 2.16 -9.64
N TYR A 342 -12.74 1.89 -8.77
CA TYR A 342 -14.11 1.70 -9.19
C TYR A 342 -14.81 3.00 -9.61
N SER A 343 -14.67 4.08 -8.83
CA SER A 343 -15.28 5.37 -9.15
C SER A 343 -14.74 5.98 -10.45
N LYS A 344 -13.44 5.82 -10.71
CA LYS A 344 -12.80 6.46 -11.87
C LYS A 344 -12.85 5.62 -13.14
N TYR A 345 -12.78 4.29 -13.01
CA TYR A 345 -12.61 3.38 -14.14
C TYR A 345 -13.66 2.26 -14.21
N GLY A 346 -14.60 2.17 -13.25
CA GLY A 346 -15.49 1.03 -13.12
C GLY A 346 -14.75 -0.28 -12.86
N LYS A 347 -13.49 -0.21 -12.41
CA LYS A 347 -12.59 -1.35 -12.29
C LYS A 347 -12.38 -1.74 -10.84
N TYR A 348 -12.63 -3.01 -10.50
CA TYR A 348 -12.24 -3.54 -9.20
C TYR A 348 -10.72 -3.67 -9.13
N ILE A 349 -10.12 -3.09 -8.09
CA ILE A 349 -8.69 -3.19 -7.82
C ILE A 349 -8.48 -4.18 -6.69
N TYR A 350 -7.73 -5.25 -6.98
CA TYR A 350 -7.33 -6.21 -5.95
C TYR A 350 -6.32 -5.58 -5.01
N VAL A 351 -6.50 -5.79 -3.70
CA VAL A 351 -5.56 -5.30 -2.69
C VAL A 351 -5.05 -6.45 -1.84
N GLY A 352 -3.73 -6.55 -1.73
CA GLY A 352 -3.06 -7.54 -0.91
C GLY A 352 -1.93 -6.97 -0.07
N THR A 353 -1.52 -7.71 0.95
CA THR A 353 -0.40 -7.40 1.84
C THR A 353 0.16 -8.68 2.47
N TRP A 354 1.12 -8.55 3.37
CA TRP A 354 1.61 -9.69 4.17
C TRP A 354 0.53 -10.27 5.06
N ALA A 355 0.46 -11.60 5.15
CA ALA A 355 -0.44 -12.28 6.07
C ALA A 355 -0.13 -11.92 7.53
N TYR A 356 1.15 -11.79 7.87
CA TYR A 356 1.60 -11.36 9.20
C TYR A 356 2.21 -9.94 9.13
N PRO A 357 1.93 -9.07 10.11
CA PRO A 357 1.18 -9.30 11.35
C PRO A 357 -0.36 -9.26 11.22
N THR A 358 -0.92 -9.03 10.05
CA THR A 358 -2.35 -8.77 9.80
C THR A 358 -3.29 -9.70 10.57
N ILE A 359 -3.11 -11.03 10.40
CA ILE A 359 -3.97 -12.04 11.06
C ILE A 359 -3.70 -12.20 12.57
N SER A 360 -2.58 -11.69 13.07
CA SER A 360 -2.20 -11.78 14.48
C SER A 360 -2.78 -10.67 15.34
N LEU A 361 -3.38 -9.65 14.72
CA LEU A 361 -3.98 -8.52 15.41
C LEU A 361 -5.35 -8.89 15.99
N PRO A 362 -5.74 -8.33 17.16
CA PRO A 362 -6.96 -8.70 17.87
C PRO A 362 -8.23 -8.01 17.31
N TYR A 363 -8.25 -7.72 16.02
CA TYR A 363 -9.37 -7.02 15.37
C TYR A 363 -10.00 -7.90 14.29
N ASN A 364 -11.20 -7.52 13.83
CA ASN A 364 -11.81 -8.16 12.67
C ASN A 364 -10.91 -7.97 11.45
N PRO A 365 -10.65 -9.02 10.67
CA PRO A 365 -9.75 -8.92 9.53
C PRO A 365 -10.29 -7.93 8.49
N PRO A 366 -9.37 -7.20 7.82
CA PRO A 366 -9.76 -6.34 6.70
C PRO A 366 -10.20 -7.19 5.51
N GLU A 367 -10.99 -6.61 4.63
CA GLU A 367 -11.32 -7.22 3.34
C GLU A 367 -10.10 -7.20 2.41
N LEU A 368 -9.26 -8.22 2.46
CA LEU A 368 -8.15 -8.42 1.53
C LEU A 368 -8.56 -9.39 0.42
N ASP A 369 -8.01 -9.19 -0.77
CA ASP A 369 -8.25 -10.09 -1.91
C ASP A 369 -7.24 -11.23 -1.94
N PHE A 370 -6.03 -11.00 -1.44
CA PHE A 370 -4.97 -11.99 -1.31
C PHE A 370 -3.98 -11.61 -0.23
N VAL A 371 -3.22 -12.58 0.23
CA VAL A 371 -2.09 -12.34 1.14
C VAL A 371 -0.83 -13.02 0.67
N THR A 372 0.31 -12.50 1.14
CA THR A 372 1.63 -13.07 0.85
C THR A 372 2.29 -13.66 2.08
N LEU A 373 3.09 -14.71 1.84
CA LEU A 373 3.95 -15.36 2.82
C LEU A 373 5.36 -15.46 2.26
N THR A 374 6.36 -15.25 3.12
CA THR A 374 7.74 -15.57 2.77
C THR A 374 8.05 -17.05 3.08
N ILE A 375 8.82 -17.68 2.19
CA ILE A 375 9.38 -19.01 2.44
C ILE A 375 10.58 -18.83 3.38
N PRO A 376 10.61 -19.54 4.53
CA PRO A 376 11.70 -19.42 5.50
C PRO A 376 13.07 -19.75 4.90
N GLN A 377 14.08 -18.96 5.24
CA GLN A 377 15.47 -19.14 4.78
C GLN A 377 16.01 -20.56 4.99
N LYS A 378 15.71 -21.17 6.13
CA LYS A 378 16.12 -22.55 6.44
C LYS A 378 15.53 -23.55 5.45
N GLU A 379 14.25 -23.36 5.08
CA GLU A 379 13.59 -24.23 4.11
C GLU A 379 14.20 -24.08 2.71
N VAL A 380 14.62 -22.87 2.36
CA VAL A 380 15.36 -22.61 1.12
C VAL A 380 16.72 -23.32 1.15
N LEU A 381 17.50 -23.08 2.20
CA LEU A 381 18.86 -23.61 2.35
C LEU A 381 18.93 -25.14 2.30
N PHE A 382 18.01 -25.79 3.04
CA PHE A 382 17.99 -27.26 3.10
C PHE A 382 17.11 -27.91 2.04
N VAL A 383 16.40 -27.09 1.24
CA VAL A 383 15.44 -27.57 0.23
C VAL A 383 14.39 -28.50 0.90
N GLU A 384 13.97 -28.16 2.10
CA GLU A 384 13.03 -28.94 2.93
C GLU A 384 11.93 -28.05 3.51
N PHE A 385 10.69 -28.54 3.50
CA PHE A 385 9.52 -27.83 4.00
C PHE A 385 8.95 -28.54 5.22
N ASN A 386 8.51 -27.73 6.21
CA ASN A 386 7.91 -28.26 7.44
C ASN A 386 6.38 -28.28 7.30
N ASP A 387 5.82 -29.47 7.07
CA ASP A 387 4.36 -29.66 6.91
C ASP A 387 3.55 -29.01 8.03
N LYS A 388 3.90 -29.30 9.30
CA LYS A 388 3.15 -28.80 10.47
C LYS A 388 3.13 -27.27 10.57
N ILE A 389 4.26 -26.62 10.25
CA ILE A 389 4.35 -25.14 10.29
C ILE A 389 3.47 -24.55 9.20
N TRP A 390 3.54 -25.10 7.98
CA TRP A 390 2.74 -24.59 6.86
C TRP A 390 1.26 -24.85 7.05
N ASP A 391 0.88 -26.06 7.49
CA ASP A 391 -0.53 -26.40 7.73
C ASP A 391 -1.13 -25.50 8.81
N LYS A 392 -0.36 -25.20 9.88
CA LYS A 392 -0.78 -24.22 10.90
C LYS A 392 -0.95 -22.82 10.32
N ARG A 393 0.03 -22.30 9.58
CA ARG A 393 -0.04 -20.95 8.97
C ARG A 393 -1.26 -20.82 8.06
N ILE A 394 -1.52 -21.82 7.24
CA ILE A 394 -2.67 -21.84 6.32
C ILE A 394 -3.98 -21.86 7.11
N SER A 395 -4.08 -22.70 8.13
CA SER A 395 -5.25 -22.77 9.01
C SER A 395 -5.50 -21.42 9.69
N ASP A 396 -4.44 -20.78 10.23
CA ASP A 396 -4.54 -19.47 10.87
C ASP A 396 -5.03 -18.39 9.88
N ILE A 397 -4.52 -18.39 8.66
CA ILE A 397 -4.94 -17.44 7.61
C ILE A 397 -6.40 -17.68 7.22
N ARG A 398 -6.77 -18.90 6.90
CA ARG A 398 -8.13 -19.25 6.47
C ARG A 398 -9.17 -19.01 7.56
N SER A 399 -8.82 -19.24 8.81
CA SER A 399 -9.71 -18.96 9.96
C SER A 399 -10.01 -17.46 10.13
N LYS A 400 -9.11 -16.59 9.70
CA LYS A 400 -9.21 -15.12 9.85
C LYS A 400 -9.71 -14.42 8.59
N LEU A 401 -9.25 -14.85 7.43
CA LEU A 401 -9.47 -14.15 6.15
C LEU A 401 -10.38 -14.93 5.19
N GLY A 402 -10.81 -16.15 5.58
CA GLY A 402 -11.57 -17.03 4.68
C GLY A 402 -10.70 -17.65 3.59
N ASP A 403 -11.34 -18.11 2.53
CA ASP A 403 -10.68 -18.80 1.41
C ASP A 403 -10.19 -17.80 0.35
N ILE A 404 -9.25 -16.95 0.72
CA ILE A 404 -8.58 -16.04 -0.22
C ILE A 404 -7.27 -16.66 -0.72
N PRO A 405 -6.80 -16.30 -1.93
CA PRO A 405 -5.51 -16.75 -2.44
C PRO A 405 -4.35 -16.37 -1.53
N ILE A 406 -3.48 -17.36 -1.29
CA ILE A 406 -2.23 -17.20 -0.54
C ILE A 406 -1.08 -17.35 -1.53
N PHE A 407 -0.25 -16.32 -1.65
CA PHE A 407 0.94 -16.31 -2.49
C PHE A 407 2.18 -16.51 -1.61
N ALA A 408 3.01 -17.52 -1.93
CA ALA A 408 4.28 -17.75 -1.25
C ALA A 408 5.44 -17.41 -2.15
N LEU A 409 6.40 -16.62 -1.65
CA LEU A 409 7.53 -16.12 -2.43
C LEU A 409 8.86 -16.23 -1.70
N LEU A 410 9.94 -16.16 -2.46
CA LEU A 410 11.28 -15.88 -2.00
C LEU A 410 11.39 -14.36 -1.78
N ASP A 411 11.30 -13.92 -0.55
CA ASP A 411 11.39 -12.51 -0.20
C ASP A 411 12.84 -12.04 -0.15
N TRP A 412 13.05 -10.73 -0.28
CA TRP A 412 14.35 -10.10 -0.30
C TRP A 412 14.43 -8.84 0.57
N ALA A 413 15.62 -8.51 1.00
CA ALA A 413 15.94 -7.32 1.76
C ALA A 413 17.41 -6.90 1.51
N SER A 414 17.94 -6.01 2.33
CA SER A 414 19.27 -5.45 2.13
C SER A 414 20.45 -6.44 2.26
N GLY A 415 20.24 -7.63 2.85
CA GLY A 415 21.28 -8.64 3.08
C GLY A 415 21.08 -9.94 2.30
N THR A 416 22.11 -10.78 2.22
CA THR A 416 22.05 -12.11 1.59
C THR A 416 21.39 -13.17 2.47
N GLU A 417 21.03 -12.84 3.71
CA GLU A 417 20.36 -13.75 4.64
C GLU A 417 18.82 -13.70 4.53
N THR A 418 18.33 -13.45 3.33
CA THR A 418 16.90 -13.49 2.98
C THR A 418 16.58 -14.76 2.20
N GLY A 419 15.30 -15.05 1.97
CA GLY A 419 14.91 -16.20 1.14
C GLY A 419 15.57 -16.17 -0.25
N LEU A 420 15.49 -15.02 -0.93
CA LEU A 420 16.10 -14.85 -2.26
C LEU A 420 17.64 -14.81 -2.18
N GLY A 421 18.21 -14.16 -1.17
CA GLY A 421 19.64 -14.12 -0.96
C GLY A 421 20.23 -15.50 -0.76
N VAL A 422 19.63 -16.32 0.11
CA VAL A 422 20.04 -17.73 0.30
C VAL A 422 19.86 -18.52 -0.98
N PHE A 423 18.74 -18.38 -1.67
CA PHE A 423 18.48 -19.06 -2.94
C PHE A 423 19.53 -18.77 -3.99
N SER A 424 19.88 -17.49 -4.18
CA SER A 424 20.79 -17.03 -5.23
C SER A 424 22.28 -17.19 -4.87
N GLN A 425 22.63 -17.04 -3.58
CA GLN A 425 24.04 -16.97 -3.15
C GLN A 425 24.57 -18.26 -2.50
N ARG A 426 23.68 -19.12 -1.99
CA ARG A 426 24.06 -20.32 -1.23
C ARG A 426 23.76 -21.62 -1.96
N LEU A 427 22.78 -21.63 -2.89
CA LEU A 427 22.41 -22.82 -3.63
C LEU A 427 23.13 -22.86 -4.99
N THR A 428 23.63 -24.03 -5.35
CA THR A 428 24.07 -24.29 -6.74
C THR A 428 22.86 -24.21 -7.70
N SER A 429 23.09 -23.99 -8.99
CA SER A 429 22.02 -23.96 -10.00
C SER A 429 21.15 -25.22 -9.97
N ASP A 430 21.75 -26.42 -9.74
CA ASP A 430 20.99 -27.68 -9.59
C ASP A 430 20.11 -27.68 -8.33
N GLN A 431 20.64 -27.20 -7.21
CA GLN A 431 19.86 -27.08 -5.97
C GLN A 431 18.74 -26.05 -6.12
N GLN A 432 18.96 -24.94 -6.82
CA GLN A 432 17.94 -23.96 -7.14
C GLN A 432 16.80 -24.58 -7.96
N ARG A 433 17.11 -25.32 -9.01
CA ARG A 433 16.11 -26.04 -9.82
C ARG A 433 15.35 -27.10 -9.00
N LYS A 434 16.06 -27.84 -8.16
CA LYS A 434 15.44 -28.81 -7.22
C LYS A 434 14.51 -28.12 -6.24
N PHE A 435 14.93 -26.97 -5.69
CA PHE A 435 14.12 -26.17 -4.79
C PHE A 435 12.81 -25.71 -5.46
N LEU A 436 12.89 -25.13 -6.67
CA LEU A 436 11.71 -24.67 -7.41
C LEU A 436 10.68 -25.80 -7.60
N ARG A 437 11.12 -26.98 -8.05
CA ARG A 437 10.23 -28.15 -8.22
C ARG A 437 9.62 -28.61 -6.90
N ARG A 438 10.40 -28.61 -5.82
CA ARG A 438 9.93 -29.06 -4.51
C ARG A 438 8.98 -28.04 -3.88
N ALA A 439 9.31 -26.75 -3.94
CA ALA A 439 8.46 -25.67 -3.46
C ALA A 439 7.12 -25.66 -4.19
N ASP A 440 7.13 -25.73 -5.50
CA ASP A 440 5.92 -25.75 -6.30
C ASP A 440 4.99 -26.90 -5.92
N LYS A 441 5.49 -28.12 -5.93
CA LYS A 441 4.71 -29.31 -5.58
C LYS A 441 4.18 -29.27 -4.13
N PHE A 442 5.00 -28.77 -3.21
CA PHE A 442 4.65 -28.69 -1.78
C PHE A 442 3.52 -27.69 -1.53
N LEU A 443 3.62 -26.49 -2.13
CA LEU A 443 2.68 -25.39 -1.98
C LEU A 443 1.37 -25.67 -2.72
N GLN A 444 1.44 -26.18 -3.94
CA GLN A 444 0.28 -26.54 -4.76
C GLN A 444 -0.64 -27.55 -4.06
N LYS A 445 -0.08 -28.59 -3.41
CA LYS A 445 -0.85 -29.57 -2.63
C LYS A 445 -1.67 -28.92 -1.50
N ARG A 446 -1.34 -27.70 -1.08
CA ARG A 446 -1.98 -26.94 -0.02
C ARG A 446 -2.88 -25.82 -0.51
N GLY A 447 -3.04 -25.72 -1.83
CA GLY A 447 -3.80 -24.62 -2.45
C GLY A 447 -3.10 -23.27 -2.32
N ILE A 448 -1.76 -23.27 -2.21
CA ILE A 448 -0.94 -22.05 -2.18
C ILE A 448 -0.31 -21.84 -3.54
N ILE A 449 -0.31 -20.61 -4.01
CA ILE A 449 0.31 -20.21 -5.26
C ILE A 449 1.77 -19.88 -5.00
N PHE A 450 2.69 -20.66 -5.58
CA PHE A 450 4.09 -20.32 -5.56
C PHE A 450 4.37 -19.22 -6.56
N VAL A 451 4.94 -18.10 -6.12
CA VAL A 451 5.33 -16.98 -6.97
C VAL A 451 6.76 -17.25 -7.46
N TYR A 452 6.90 -17.62 -8.72
CA TYR A 452 8.20 -17.95 -9.27
C TYR A 452 9.10 -16.72 -9.41
N PRO A 453 10.37 -16.78 -8.97
CA PRO A 453 11.33 -15.70 -9.14
C PRO A 453 11.85 -15.69 -10.59
N VAL A 454 11.25 -14.87 -11.45
CA VAL A 454 11.66 -14.76 -12.86
C VAL A 454 12.65 -13.62 -13.03
N HIS A 455 12.30 -12.42 -12.61
CA HIS A 455 13.16 -11.24 -12.66
C HIS A 455 12.85 -10.31 -11.50
N GLY A 456 13.90 -9.69 -10.95
CA GLY A 456 13.77 -8.74 -9.86
C GLY A 456 14.02 -9.35 -8.48
N GLY A 457 14.01 -8.51 -7.49
CA GLY A 457 14.42 -8.84 -6.13
C GLY A 457 15.92 -8.64 -5.90
N TYR A 458 16.24 -7.84 -4.90
CA TYR A 458 17.61 -7.53 -4.52
C TYR A 458 18.25 -8.72 -3.79
N MET A 459 19.36 -9.22 -4.29
CA MET A 459 20.03 -10.40 -3.73
C MET A 459 20.87 -10.10 -2.47
N GLY A 460 20.97 -8.82 -2.10
CA GLY A 460 21.73 -8.34 -0.95
C GLY A 460 22.94 -7.49 -1.33
N LYS A 461 23.30 -6.53 -0.46
CA LYS A 461 24.44 -5.62 -0.68
C LYS A 461 25.80 -6.33 -0.72
N ASN A 462 25.88 -7.53 -0.19
CA ASN A 462 27.04 -8.39 -0.15
C ASN A 462 26.90 -9.62 -1.09
N ALA A 463 26.03 -9.51 -2.10
CA ALA A 463 25.91 -10.56 -3.11
C ALA A 463 27.21 -10.66 -3.94
N GLU A 464 27.75 -11.87 -4.04
CA GLU A 464 28.97 -12.19 -4.82
C GLU A 464 28.62 -12.69 -6.21
N ILE A 465 27.53 -13.46 -6.32
CA ILE A 465 27.02 -13.96 -7.60
C ILE A 465 26.02 -12.92 -8.14
N LEU A 466 26.41 -12.25 -9.22
CA LEU A 466 25.63 -11.17 -9.84
C LEU A 466 25.01 -11.64 -11.16
N SER A 467 23.76 -11.31 -11.40
CA SER A 467 23.11 -11.57 -12.68
C SER A 467 23.86 -10.90 -13.83
N PHE A 468 24.21 -11.69 -14.87
CA PHE A 468 25.00 -11.24 -16.02
C PHE A 468 26.37 -10.65 -15.61
N GLY A 469 26.89 -11.07 -14.45
CA GLY A 469 28.15 -10.58 -13.88
C GLY A 469 28.13 -9.11 -13.41
N LYS A 470 26.96 -8.47 -13.32
CA LYS A 470 26.86 -7.01 -13.07
C LYS A 470 25.79 -6.61 -12.05
N PHE A 471 24.63 -7.28 -12.03
CA PHE A 471 23.46 -6.78 -11.32
C PHE A 471 23.21 -7.55 -10.03
N PRO A 472 23.08 -6.89 -8.88
CA PRO A 472 22.68 -7.52 -7.62
C PRO A 472 21.16 -7.79 -7.56
N ILE A 473 20.52 -7.90 -8.71
CA ILE A 473 19.09 -8.21 -8.90
C ILE A 473 19.01 -9.57 -9.55
N TYR A 474 18.19 -10.46 -8.99
CA TYR A 474 18.05 -11.82 -9.50
C TYR A 474 17.37 -11.84 -10.88
N ASP A 475 17.91 -12.66 -11.78
CA ASP A 475 17.30 -12.94 -13.09
C ASP A 475 17.44 -14.42 -13.43
N SER A 476 16.33 -15.11 -13.67
CA SER A 476 16.29 -16.55 -13.94
C SER A 476 16.94 -16.95 -15.28
N LEU A 477 17.10 -15.98 -16.20
CA LEU A 477 17.75 -16.18 -17.50
C LEU A 477 19.27 -15.95 -17.42
N ALA A 478 19.75 -15.36 -16.31
CA ALA A 478 21.19 -15.13 -16.15
C ALA A 478 21.98 -16.43 -16.17
N PRO A 479 23.16 -16.45 -16.83
CA PRO A 479 24.02 -17.67 -16.95
C PRO A 479 24.39 -18.27 -15.59
N GLU A 480 24.46 -17.46 -14.57
CA GLU A 480 24.81 -17.84 -13.19
C GLU A 480 23.73 -18.71 -12.53
N PHE A 481 22.46 -18.53 -12.90
CA PHE A 481 21.34 -19.21 -12.25
C PHE A 481 20.68 -20.28 -13.13
N GLN A 482 20.35 -19.95 -14.37
CA GLN A 482 19.76 -20.87 -15.37
C GLN A 482 18.50 -21.60 -14.88
N THR A 483 17.64 -20.89 -14.14
CA THR A 483 16.44 -21.46 -13.56
C THR A 483 15.19 -21.28 -14.43
N TYR A 484 15.24 -20.40 -15.43
CA TYR A 484 14.10 -20.05 -16.28
C TYR A 484 13.45 -21.27 -16.95
N LYS A 485 14.27 -22.19 -17.51
CA LYS A 485 13.74 -23.41 -18.14
C LYS A 485 12.90 -24.24 -17.17
N THR A 486 13.34 -24.36 -15.91
CA THR A 486 12.59 -25.08 -14.88
C THR A 486 11.27 -24.37 -14.54
N ILE A 487 11.28 -23.03 -14.43
CA ILE A 487 10.06 -22.26 -14.19
C ILE A 487 9.06 -22.45 -15.33
N LYS A 488 9.52 -22.38 -16.58
CA LYS A 488 8.69 -22.61 -17.78
C LYS A 488 8.06 -24.01 -17.77
N GLU A 489 8.83 -25.05 -17.49
CA GLU A 489 8.35 -26.44 -17.40
C GLU A 489 7.25 -26.58 -16.32
N LEU A 490 7.49 -26.07 -15.11
CA LEU A 490 6.52 -26.11 -14.00
C LEU A 490 5.23 -25.35 -14.33
N ALA A 491 5.34 -24.21 -14.98
CA ALA A 491 4.17 -23.43 -15.40
C ALA A 491 3.34 -24.17 -16.45
N GLN A 492 3.99 -24.84 -17.40
CA GLN A 492 3.33 -25.66 -18.42
C GLN A 492 2.66 -26.91 -17.83
N GLU A 493 3.29 -27.59 -16.86
CA GLU A 493 2.71 -28.73 -16.13
C GLU A 493 1.38 -28.36 -15.45
N LYS A 494 1.29 -27.17 -14.83
CA LYS A 494 0.05 -26.67 -14.19
C LYS A 494 -1.12 -26.51 -15.19
N ARG A 495 -0.85 -26.25 -16.44
CA ARG A 495 -1.87 -26.13 -17.49
C ARG A 495 -2.27 -27.47 -18.08
N GLY A 496 -1.34 -28.43 -18.18
CA GLY A 496 -1.61 -29.78 -18.68
C GLY A 496 -2.46 -30.64 -17.75
N GLU A 497 -2.38 -30.45 -16.45
CA GLU A 497 -3.21 -31.19 -15.48
C GLU A 497 -4.69 -30.77 -15.51
N GLY A 498 -5.02 -29.61 -16.07
CA GLY A 498 -6.41 -29.16 -16.26
C GLY A 498 -7.10 -29.72 -17.53
N GLN A 499 -6.41 -30.50 -18.34
CA GLN A 499 -6.92 -31.09 -19.59
C GLN A 499 -7.12 -32.62 -19.52
N LYS A 500 -6.88 -33.23 -18.36
CA LYS A 500 -7.24 -34.63 -18.06
C LYS A 500 -8.43 -34.68 -17.14
#